data_bd83f88036582144ac89547e5e0d59cc
#
_entry.id   bd83f88036582144ac89547e5e0d59cc
#
_cell.length_a   1.000
_cell.length_b   1.000
_cell.length_c   1.000
_cell.angle_alpha   90.00
_cell.angle_beta   90.00
_cell.angle_gamma   90.00
#
_symmetry.space_group_name_H-M   'P 1'
#
loop_
_entity.id
_entity.type
_entity.pdbx_description
1 polymer ?
#
loop_
_entity_poly.entity_id
_entity_poly.type
_entity_poly.pdbx_seq_one_letter_code
_entity_poly.pdbx_strand_id
1 'polypeptide(L)'
;MSRIVTIFALLLASSLSSFGADSAVRVQLDSTKASPRSVESLTEQVILRDYRFAWTSIAQALEFNTLDPLEGAFTGESKQVLSQSVTSQQRTGLSQRYVDQNHKVQAVFYAPEGDVIELHDTAEYQLQILDGGKLIHEEHVVVHYIVLMTPAADRWMVRHQQAVPQF
;
A
#
# COMPACT_ATOMS: atom_id res chain seq x y z
N MET A 1 -12.58 -33.16 -64.27
CA MET A 1 -13.45 -32.71 -63.18
C MET A 1 -12.60 -32.61 -61.92
N SER A 2 -12.09 -31.43 -61.64
CA SER A 2 -11.18 -31.17 -60.50
C SER A 2 -11.98 -30.50 -59.39
N ARG A 3 -12.03 -31.13 -58.22
CA ARG A 3 -12.70 -30.58 -57.03
C ARG A 3 -11.65 -29.84 -56.16
N ILE A 4 -11.73 -28.54 -56.15
CA ILE A 4 -10.94 -27.69 -55.27
C ILE A 4 -11.60 -27.70 -53.88
N VAL A 5 -10.88 -28.23 -52.88
CA VAL A 5 -11.28 -28.16 -51.47
C VAL A 5 -10.62 -26.95 -50.86
N THR A 6 -11.41 -25.95 -50.56
CA THR A 6 -10.97 -24.73 -49.86
C THR A 6 -10.98 -24.98 -48.35
N ILE A 7 -9.80 -25.04 -47.75
CA ILE A 7 -9.63 -25.18 -46.30
C ILE A 7 -9.70 -23.76 -45.71
N PHE A 8 -10.75 -23.48 -44.93
CA PHE A 8 -10.91 -22.27 -44.15
C PHE A 8 -10.14 -22.44 -42.83
N ALA A 9 -9.00 -21.78 -42.72
CA ALA A 9 -8.23 -21.73 -41.49
C ALA A 9 -8.90 -20.68 -40.54
N LEU A 10 -9.54 -21.15 -39.48
CA LEU A 10 -10.12 -20.31 -38.43
C LEU A 10 -8.98 -19.91 -37.50
N LEU A 11 -8.53 -18.64 -37.60
CA LEU A 11 -7.59 -18.03 -36.66
C LEU A 11 -8.36 -17.67 -35.37
N LEU A 12 -8.20 -18.52 -34.35
CA LEU A 12 -8.59 -18.14 -32.98
C LEU A 12 -7.58 -17.11 -32.46
N ALA A 13 -7.98 -15.84 -32.44
CA ALA A 13 -7.27 -14.79 -31.71
C ALA A 13 -7.51 -15.00 -30.21
N SER A 14 -6.56 -15.61 -29.53
CA SER A 14 -6.52 -15.68 -28.06
C SER A 14 -6.20 -14.28 -27.52
N SER A 15 -7.21 -13.55 -27.08
CA SER A 15 -7.02 -12.34 -26.26
C SER A 15 -6.43 -12.75 -24.92
N LEU A 16 -5.12 -12.66 -24.79
CA LEU A 16 -4.44 -12.67 -23.50
C LEU A 16 -4.89 -11.42 -22.74
N SER A 17 -5.86 -11.60 -21.85
CA SER A 17 -6.16 -10.60 -20.81
C SER A 17 -4.88 -10.49 -19.97
N SER A 18 -4.17 -9.37 -20.12
CA SER A 18 -3.12 -8.97 -19.17
C SER A 18 -3.81 -8.82 -17.82
N PHE A 19 -3.70 -9.83 -16.97
CA PHE A 19 -3.90 -9.68 -15.54
C PHE A 19 -2.90 -8.61 -15.11
N GLY A 20 -3.43 -7.54 -14.51
CA GLY A 20 -2.67 -6.36 -14.12
C GLY A 20 -1.38 -6.72 -13.43
N ALA A 21 -0.30 -6.08 -13.85
CA ALA A 21 0.95 -6.11 -13.14
C ALA A 21 0.63 -5.73 -11.68
N ASP A 22 0.96 -6.64 -10.77
CA ASP A 22 0.95 -6.40 -9.34
C ASP A 22 1.88 -5.20 -9.13
N SER A 23 1.33 -4.00 -8.98
CA SER A 23 2.13 -2.79 -8.87
C SER A 23 2.77 -2.80 -7.50
N ALA A 24 3.97 -3.36 -7.43
CA ALA A 24 4.74 -3.48 -6.21
C ALA A 24 4.90 -2.11 -5.56
N VAL A 25 4.51 -1.99 -4.29
CA VAL A 25 4.70 -0.79 -3.48
C VAL A 25 6.19 -0.44 -3.44
N ARG A 26 6.56 0.71 -3.96
CA ARG A 26 7.93 1.23 -3.95
C ARG A 26 8.12 2.13 -2.75
N VAL A 27 9.05 1.80 -1.87
CA VAL A 27 9.41 2.61 -0.71
C VAL A 27 10.90 2.90 -0.73
N GLN A 28 11.25 4.17 -0.58
CA GLN A 28 12.62 4.65 -0.39
C GLN A 28 12.70 5.26 1.01
N LEU A 29 13.58 4.72 1.86
CA LEU A 29 13.78 5.20 3.23
C LEU A 29 15.13 5.92 3.34
N ASP A 30 15.10 7.14 3.85
CA ASP A 30 16.27 7.90 4.30
C ASP A 30 16.24 7.99 5.82
N SER A 31 17.17 7.34 6.49
CA SER A 31 17.30 7.35 7.96
C SER A 31 18.40 8.30 8.48
N THR A 32 19.05 9.07 7.61
CA THR A 32 20.21 9.90 7.96
C THR A 32 19.91 11.04 8.94
N LYS A 33 18.62 11.45 9.03
CA LYS A 33 18.17 12.53 9.92
C LYS A 33 17.58 12.04 11.24
N ALA A 34 17.47 10.73 11.43
CA ALA A 34 16.91 10.18 12.66
C ALA A 34 17.75 10.58 13.88
N SER A 35 17.08 11.11 14.90
CA SER A 35 17.69 11.52 16.17
C SER A 35 16.71 11.30 17.32
N PRO A 36 17.14 11.21 18.57
CA PRO A 36 18.52 11.30 19.06
C PRO A 36 19.38 10.06 18.78
N ARG A 37 18.76 8.92 18.41
CA ARG A 37 19.45 7.69 18.06
C ARG A 37 19.53 7.52 16.55
N SER A 38 20.69 7.10 16.03
CA SER A 38 20.85 6.70 14.63
C SER A 38 20.17 5.34 14.40
N VAL A 39 19.59 5.14 13.23
CA VAL A 39 19.01 3.85 12.84
C VAL A 39 20.13 2.95 12.31
N GLU A 40 20.29 1.78 12.91
CA GLU A 40 21.26 0.78 12.47
C GLU A 40 20.80 0.13 11.15
N SER A 41 21.75 -0.23 10.29
CA SER A 41 21.44 -0.74 8.94
C SER A 41 20.47 -1.93 8.92
N LEU A 42 20.55 -2.85 9.88
CA LEU A 42 19.61 -3.97 9.97
C LEU A 42 18.21 -3.49 10.37
N THR A 43 18.12 -2.56 11.31
CA THR A 43 16.85 -1.95 11.74
C THR A 43 16.21 -1.20 10.57
N GLU A 44 16.98 -0.43 9.81
CA GLU A 44 16.51 0.26 8.61
C GLU A 44 15.89 -0.71 7.58
N GLN A 45 16.58 -1.81 7.30
CA GLN A 45 16.08 -2.84 6.38
C GLN A 45 14.76 -3.47 6.86
N VAL A 46 14.64 -3.73 8.17
CA VAL A 46 13.42 -4.28 8.77
C VAL A 46 12.27 -3.27 8.70
N ILE A 47 12.54 -2.00 9.07
CA ILE A 47 11.53 -0.93 8.97
C ILE A 47 11.07 -0.75 7.53
N LEU A 48 11.98 -0.72 6.56
CA LEU A 48 11.66 -0.61 5.14
C LEU A 48 10.77 -1.77 4.66
N ARG A 49 11.11 -3.01 5.04
CA ARG A 49 10.32 -4.21 4.73
C ARG A 49 8.91 -4.10 5.32
N ASP A 50 8.82 -3.76 6.60
CA ASP A 50 7.55 -3.78 7.34
C ASP A 50 6.66 -2.59 6.95
N TYR A 51 7.23 -1.44 6.63
CA TYR A 51 6.49 -0.29 6.11
C TYR A 51 5.91 -0.57 4.71
N ARG A 52 6.68 -1.23 3.83
CA ARG A 52 6.18 -1.72 2.54
C ARG A 52 5.05 -2.71 2.72
N PHE A 53 5.19 -3.63 3.67
CA PHE A 53 4.14 -4.58 4.02
C PHE A 53 2.86 -3.87 4.51
N ALA A 54 3.00 -2.83 5.33
CA ALA A 54 1.85 -2.05 5.81
C ALA A 54 1.07 -1.40 4.64
N TRP A 55 1.74 -0.79 3.66
CA TRP A 55 1.07 -0.22 2.50
C TRP A 55 0.42 -1.27 1.59
N THR A 56 1.06 -2.42 1.41
CA THR A 56 0.44 -3.57 0.73
C THR A 56 -0.82 -4.02 1.46
N SER A 57 -0.79 -4.06 2.78
CA SER A 57 -1.94 -4.44 3.62
C SER A 57 -3.09 -3.43 3.53
N ILE A 58 -2.81 -2.12 3.51
CA ILE A 58 -3.84 -1.09 3.25
C ILE A 58 -4.48 -1.32 1.88
N ALA A 59 -3.67 -1.46 0.83
CA ALA A 59 -4.18 -1.64 -0.52
C ALA A 59 -5.11 -2.86 -0.61
N GLN A 60 -4.71 -3.99 -0.06
CA GLN A 60 -5.53 -5.21 -0.04
C GLN A 60 -6.81 -5.03 0.79
N ALA A 61 -6.70 -4.44 1.98
CA ALA A 61 -7.86 -4.24 2.86
C ALA A 61 -8.93 -3.36 2.20
N LEU A 62 -8.54 -2.29 1.53
CA LEU A 62 -9.44 -1.33 0.89
C LEU A 62 -9.96 -1.84 -0.46
N GLU A 63 -9.17 -2.59 -1.23
CA GLU A 63 -9.61 -3.15 -2.51
C GLU A 63 -10.61 -4.30 -2.33
N PHE A 64 -10.35 -5.19 -1.38
CA PHE A 64 -11.19 -6.37 -1.16
C PHE A 64 -12.20 -6.20 -0.02
N ASN A 65 -12.25 -5.03 0.62
CA ASN A 65 -13.14 -4.74 1.74
C ASN A 65 -13.03 -5.78 2.88
N THR A 66 -11.80 -6.15 3.27
CA THR A 66 -11.52 -7.14 4.30
C THR A 66 -10.57 -6.58 5.35
N LEU A 67 -10.73 -7.01 6.61
CA LEU A 67 -9.92 -6.54 7.74
C LEU A 67 -8.64 -7.37 7.96
N ASP A 68 -8.62 -8.62 7.50
CA ASP A 68 -7.52 -9.56 7.77
C ASP A 68 -6.13 -9.03 7.40
N PRO A 69 -5.93 -8.33 6.26
CA PRO A 69 -4.60 -7.80 5.92
C PRO A 69 -4.04 -6.79 6.94
N LEU A 70 -4.91 -6.15 7.73
CA LEU A 70 -4.49 -5.14 8.71
C LEU A 70 -3.89 -5.76 9.98
N GLU A 71 -4.18 -7.04 10.28
CA GLU A 71 -3.83 -7.68 11.56
C GLU A 71 -2.33 -7.72 11.84
N GLY A 72 -1.50 -7.95 10.85
CA GLY A 72 -0.05 -8.06 11.02
C GLY A 72 0.73 -6.78 10.76
N ALA A 73 0.07 -5.71 10.33
CA ALA A 73 0.72 -4.48 9.86
C ALA A 73 0.41 -3.26 10.75
N PHE A 74 -0.76 -3.26 11.40
CA PHE A 74 -1.29 -2.11 12.13
C PHE A 74 -1.66 -2.44 13.56
N THR A 75 -1.49 -1.45 14.44
CA THR A 75 -1.91 -1.50 15.84
C THR A 75 -2.46 -0.14 16.28
N GLY A 76 -3.03 -0.04 17.47
CA GLY A 76 -3.49 1.22 18.05
C GLY A 76 -4.49 1.97 17.18
N GLU A 77 -4.29 3.28 17.08
CA GLU A 77 -5.22 4.20 16.39
C GLU A 77 -5.29 3.93 14.88
N SER A 78 -4.15 3.68 14.21
CA SER A 78 -4.15 3.41 12.77
C SER A 78 -4.98 2.20 12.41
N LYS A 79 -4.90 1.12 13.19
CA LYS A 79 -5.73 -0.07 12.97
C LYS A 79 -7.21 0.26 13.11
N GLN A 80 -7.57 1.04 14.12
CA GLN A 80 -8.96 1.43 14.35
C GLN A 80 -9.51 2.28 13.18
N VAL A 81 -8.79 3.31 12.74
CA VAL A 81 -9.19 4.19 11.64
C VAL A 81 -9.34 3.42 10.33
N LEU A 82 -8.37 2.57 9.98
CA LEU A 82 -8.43 1.75 8.77
C LEU A 82 -9.59 0.75 8.81
N SER A 83 -9.82 0.13 9.96
CA SER A 83 -10.95 -0.80 10.14
C SER A 83 -12.31 -0.10 9.96
N GLN A 84 -12.43 1.14 10.45
CA GLN A 84 -13.64 1.95 10.23
C GLN A 84 -13.82 2.30 8.74
N SER A 85 -12.74 2.61 8.03
CA SER A 85 -12.77 2.91 6.60
C SER A 85 -13.23 1.69 5.79
N VAL A 86 -12.66 0.52 6.03
CA VAL A 86 -13.08 -0.74 5.40
C VAL A 86 -14.55 -1.05 5.70
N THR A 87 -14.97 -0.92 6.96
CA THR A 87 -16.36 -1.17 7.37
C THR A 87 -17.33 -0.18 6.68
N SER A 88 -16.93 1.08 6.50
CA SER A 88 -17.72 2.08 5.77
C SER A 88 -17.87 1.70 4.30
N GLN A 89 -16.80 1.26 3.64
CA GLN A 89 -16.83 0.78 2.26
C GLN A 89 -17.74 -0.44 2.08
N GLN A 90 -17.68 -1.40 3.00
CA GLN A 90 -18.58 -2.57 2.99
C GLN A 90 -20.07 -2.17 2.99
N ARG A 91 -20.43 -1.12 3.73
CA ARG A 91 -21.82 -0.63 3.78
C ARG A 91 -22.26 0.07 2.49
N THR A 92 -21.35 0.72 1.81
CA THR A 92 -21.63 1.48 0.57
C THR A 92 -21.49 0.64 -0.69
N GLY A 93 -20.85 -0.54 -0.62
CA GLY A 93 -20.52 -1.38 -1.78
C GLY A 93 -19.36 -0.82 -2.62
N LEU A 94 -18.73 0.26 -2.17
CA LEU A 94 -17.56 0.84 -2.83
C LEU A 94 -16.28 0.14 -2.38
N SER A 95 -15.24 0.22 -3.22
CA SER A 95 -13.88 -0.17 -2.83
C SER A 95 -12.86 0.82 -3.41
N GLN A 96 -11.66 0.84 -2.82
CA GLN A 96 -10.57 1.70 -3.24
C GLN A 96 -9.40 0.84 -3.69
N ARG A 97 -8.81 1.19 -4.83
CA ARG A 97 -7.58 0.56 -5.32
C ARG A 97 -6.49 1.60 -5.43
N TYR A 98 -5.31 1.28 -4.91
CA TYR A 98 -4.11 2.09 -5.01
C TYR A 98 -3.19 1.48 -6.06
N VAL A 99 -2.87 2.26 -7.10
CA VAL A 99 -2.04 1.82 -8.22
C VAL A 99 -0.79 2.68 -8.30
N ASP A 100 0.33 2.10 -8.71
CA ASP A 100 1.63 2.77 -8.89
C ASP A 100 2.11 3.53 -7.64
N GLN A 101 2.02 2.87 -6.48
CA GLN A 101 2.40 3.44 -5.20
C GLN A 101 3.91 3.70 -5.12
N ASN A 102 4.26 4.93 -4.79
CA ASN A 102 5.63 5.38 -4.57
C ASN A 102 5.72 6.19 -3.27
N HIS A 103 6.62 5.82 -2.38
CA HIS A 103 6.76 6.40 -1.06
C HIS A 103 8.19 6.90 -0.85
N LYS A 104 8.34 8.21 -0.60
CA LYS A 104 9.59 8.84 -0.19
C LYS A 104 9.52 9.09 1.31
N VAL A 105 10.22 8.26 2.08
CA VAL A 105 10.13 8.21 3.52
C VAL A 105 11.41 8.73 4.15
N GLN A 106 11.30 9.62 5.13
CA GLN A 106 12.40 10.10 5.95
C GLN A 106 12.14 9.74 7.40
N ALA A 107 13.09 9.03 8.05
CA ALA A 107 13.08 8.85 9.49
C ALA A 107 13.60 10.13 10.15
N VAL A 108 12.79 10.73 11.01
CA VAL A 108 13.10 12.01 11.67
C VAL A 108 13.34 11.87 13.17
N PHE A 109 12.72 10.87 13.78
CA PHE A 109 12.92 10.54 15.18
C PHE A 109 13.10 9.03 15.36
N TYR A 110 14.04 8.64 16.21
CA TYR A 110 14.20 7.26 16.68
C TYR A 110 14.51 7.29 18.16
N ALA A 111 13.63 6.67 18.95
CA ALA A 111 13.73 6.69 20.40
C ALA A 111 15.04 6.05 20.88
N PRO A 112 15.68 6.57 21.96
CA PRO A 112 16.91 5.99 22.53
C PRO A 112 16.75 4.50 22.88
N GLU A 113 15.57 4.11 23.34
CA GLU A 113 15.20 2.74 23.72
C GLU A 113 14.98 1.84 22.51
N GLY A 114 14.79 2.41 21.31
CA GLY A 114 14.59 1.68 20.07
C GLY A 114 13.17 1.11 19.92
N ASP A 115 12.18 1.68 20.60
CA ASP A 115 10.80 1.20 20.66
C ASP A 115 9.79 2.04 19.88
N VAL A 116 10.22 3.21 19.37
CA VAL A 116 9.42 4.09 18.51
C VAL A 116 10.29 4.72 17.44
N ILE A 117 9.79 4.73 16.20
CA ILE A 117 10.35 5.54 15.12
C ILE A 117 9.25 6.39 14.48
N GLU A 118 9.57 7.66 14.20
CA GLU A 118 8.72 8.55 13.42
C GLU A 118 9.26 8.67 11.99
N LEU A 119 8.36 8.46 11.05
CA LEU A 119 8.60 8.57 9.63
C LEU A 119 7.74 9.69 9.04
N HIS A 120 8.35 10.51 8.19
CA HIS A 120 7.64 11.44 7.32
C HIS A 120 7.60 10.83 5.92
N ASP A 121 6.40 10.54 5.40
CA ASP A 121 6.20 9.87 4.13
C ASP A 121 5.49 10.79 3.14
N THR A 122 6.10 11.04 1.99
CA THR A 122 5.42 11.60 0.82
C THR A 122 5.01 10.45 -0.08
N ALA A 123 3.72 10.12 -0.01
CA ALA A 123 3.10 9.06 -0.79
C ALA A 123 2.48 9.61 -2.08
N GLU A 124 2.75 8.94 -3.19
CA GLU A 124 2.23 9.27 -4.53
C GLU A 124 1.64 8.00 -5.16
N TYR A 125 0.39 8.07 -5.61
CA TYR A 125 -0.31 6.94 -6.22
C TYR A 125 -1.51 7.38 -7.05
N GLN A 126 -2.02 6.47 -7.91
CA GLN A 126 -3.33 6.62 -8.54
C GLN A 126 -4.37 6.00 -7.61
N LEU A 127 -5.33 6.81 -7.17
CA LEU A 127 -6.50 6.34 -6.41
C LEU A 127 -7.63 6.04 -7.38
N GLN A 128 -8.12 4.82 -7.34
CA GLN A 128 -9.28 4.37 -8.09
C GLN A 128 -10.41 4.03 -7.13
N ILE A 129 -11.62 4.55 -7.38
CA ILE A 129 -12.85 4.17 -6.69
C ILE A 129 -13.65 3.24 -7.60
N LEU A 130 -14.03 2.09 -7.04
CA LEU A 130 -14.80 1.08 -7.76
C LEU A 130 -16.18 0.88 -7.09
N ASP A 131 -17.20 0.70 -7.93
CA ASP A 131 -18.55 0.30 -7.53
C ASP A 131 -18.87 -1.05 -8.18
N GLY A 132 -19.04 -2.09 -7.35
CA GLY A 132 -19.20 -3.46 -7.83
C GLY A 132 -18.08 -3.94 -8.76
N GLY A 133 -16.84 -3.46 -8.55
CA GLY A 133 -15.68 -3.76 -9.39
C GLY A 133 -15.54 -2.89 -10.63
N LYS A 134 -16.51 -2.00 -10.92
CA LYS A 134 -16.44 -1.05 -12.02
C LYS A 134 -15.78 0.25 -11.58
N LEU A 135 -14.76 0.70 -12.32
CA LEU A 135 -14.11 2.00 -12.08
C LEU A 135 -15.11 3.14 -12.30
N ILE A 136 -15.34 3.97 -11.27
CA ILE A 136 -16.21 5.14 -11.32
C ILE A 136 -15.48 6.46 -11.12
N HIS A 137 -14.29 6.43 -10.52
CA HIS A 137 -13.45 7.61 -10.33
C HIS A 137 -11.98 7.21 -10.28
N GLU A 138 -11.12 8.05 -10.84
CA GLU A 138 -9.67 7.91 -10.77
C GLU A 138 -9.04 9.28 -10.60
N GLU A 139 -8.05 9.38 -9.71
CA GLU A 139 -7.27 10.60 -9.51
C GLU A 139 -5.82 10.29 -9.11
N HIS A 140 -4.91 11.18 -9.50
CA HIS A 140 -3.54 11.19 -9.02
C HIS A 140 -3.47 11.90 -7.68
N VAL A 141 -2.90 11.23 -6.69
CA VAL A 141 -2.89 11.68 -5.29
C VAL A 141 -1.45 11.82 -4.81
N VAL A 142 -1.14 12.94 -4.16
CA VAL A 142 0.09 13.14 -3.38
C VAL A 142 -0.31 13.53 -1.97
N VAL A 143 0.11 12.74 -0.99
CA VAL A 143 -0.23 12.95 0.43
C VAL A 143 1.04 12.87 1.27
N HIS A 144 1.10 13.74 2.28
CA HIS A 144 2.13 13.69 3.32
C HIS A 144 1.58 13.02 4.56
N TYR A 145 2.31 12.03 5.10
CA TYR A 145 1.94 11.33 6.31
C TYR A 145 3.00 11.44 7.39
N ILE A 146 2.58 11.74 8.62
CA ILE A 146 3.36 11.47 9.82
C ILE A 146 2.99 10.09 10.30
N VAL A 147 3.99 9.22 10.47
CA VAL A 147 3.80 7.81 10.80
C VAL A 147 4.65 7.45 12.02
N LEU A 148 4.03 6.84 13.02
CA LEU A 148 4.74 6.24 14.14
C LEU A 148 4.69 4.73 14.01
N MET A 149 5.86 4.09 14.03
CA MET A 149 5.98 2.63 14.11
C MET A 149 6.55 2.19 15.46
N THR A 150 6.13 1.03 15.91
CA THR A 150 6.60 0.40 17.14
C THR A 150 6.92 -1.07 16.88
N PRO A 151 7.97 -1.64 17.52
CA PRO A 151 8.27 -3.05 17.35
C PRO A 151 7.23 -3.93 18.02
N ALA A 152 6.89 -5.03 17.34
CA ALA A 152 6.16 -6.17 17.87
C ALA A 152 7.10 -7.39 17.98
N ALA A 153 6.57 -8.59 18.16
CA ALA A 153 7.40 -9.77 18.40
C ALA A 153 8.40 -10.06 17.27
N ASP A 154 8.01 -9.88 16.00
CA ASP A 154 8.79 -10.27 14.81
C ASP A 154 8.88 -9.18 13.73
N ARG A 155 8.26 -8.03 13.96
CA ARG A 155 8.17 -6.93 12.99
C ARG A 155 7.88 -5.58 13.63
N TRP A 156 8.02 -4.53 12.82
CA TRP A 156 7.51 -3.20 13.15
C TRP A 156 6.07 -3.05 12.64
N MET A 157 5.22 -2.44 13.46
CA MET A 157 3.82 -2.18 13.14
C MET A 157 3.54 -0.69 13.13
N VAL A 158 2.70 -0.23 12.21
CA VAL A 158 2.21 1.15 12.20
C VAL A 158 1.19 1.32 13.32
N ARG A 159 1.54 2.20 14.27
CA ARG A 159 0.70 2.52 15.43
C ARG A 159 -0.14 3.77 15.21
N HIS A 160 0.42 4.75 14.52
CA HIS A 160 -0.23 6.01 14.18
C HIS A 160 0.15 6.41 12.76
N GLN A 161 -0.83 6.89 11.99
CA GLN A 161 -0.63 7.41 10.64
C GLN A 161 -1.61 8.53 10.40
N GLN A 162 -1.11 9.73 10.17
CA GLN A 162 -1.91 10.93 9.99
C GLN A 162 -1.51 11.67 8.73
N ALA A 163 -2.48 11.98 7.87
CA ALA A 163 -2.28 12.87 6.75
C ALA A 163 -2.12 14.32 7.24
N VAL A 164 -1.11 15.02 6.70
CA VAL A 164 -0.82 16.42 6.99
C VAL A 164 -0.68 17.22 5.70
N PRO A 165 -0.91 18.54 5.70
CA PRO A 165 -0.79 19.35 4.49
C PRO A 165 0.65 19.42 3.97
N GLN A 166 1.63 19.44 4.85
CA GLN A 166 3.09 19.48 4.58
C GLN A 166 3.87 19.16 5.85
N PHE A 167 5.18 18.88 5.72
CA PHE A 167 6.09 18.73 6.85
C PHE A 167 6.74 20.05 7.22
#